data_ef1bc856b25b02f3ff9ed8f822a69630
#
_entry.id   ef1bc856b25b02f3ff9ed8f822a69630
#
_cell.length_a   1.000
_cell.length_b   1.000
_cell.length_c   1.000
_cell.angle_alpha   90.00
_cell.angle_beta   90.00
_cell.angle_gamma   90.00
#
_symmetry.space_group_name_H-M   'P 1'
#
loop_
_entity.id
_entity.type
_entity.pdbx_description
1 polymer ?
#
loop_
_entity_poly.entity_id
_entity_poly.type
_entity_poly.pdbx_seq_one_letter_code
_entity_poly.pdbx_strand_id
1 'polypeptide(L)'
;VRSHGCAVMIHNCGQGAYFDEQYERMKPVLFSFAHPPQGCADMKEAVEKYADKMILMGTIDPGWFMTATPETLKARVEEELAVFGPSKRYVLSTGCEYPACLDFAFPRQMVDMAKAYTYK
;
A
#
# COMPACT_ATOMS: atom_id res chain seq x y z
N VAL A 1 -2.25 11.90 20.74
CA VAL A 1 -2.44 12.17 19.33
C VAL A 1 -3.92 12.38 19.06
N ARG A 2 -4.80 11.40 19.28
CA ARG A 2 -6.26 11.51 18.99
C ARG A 2 -6.98 12.56 19.83
N SER A 3 -6.59 12.72 21.08
CA SER A 3 -7.14 13.78 21.96
C SER A 3 -6.96 15.19 21.40
N HIS A 4 -6.09 15.38 20.41
CA HIS A 4 -5.84 16.64 19.72
C HIS A 4 -6.44 16.66 18.30
N GLY A 5 -7.37 15.77 17.98
CA GLY A 5 -8.01 15.71 16.67
C GLY A 5 -7.14 15.12 15.54
N CYS A 6 -5.98 14.53 15.86
CA CYS A 6 -5.08 13.96 14.86
C CYS A 6 -5.40 12.48 14.58
N ALA A 7 -5.30 12.09 13.32
CA ALA A 7 -5.37 10.69 12.91
C ALA A 7 -4.03 9.98 13.12
N VAL A 8 -4.07 8.69 13.40
CA VAL A 8 -2.88 7.85 13.49
C VAL A 8 -2.67 7.15 12.14
N MET A 9 -1.48 7.29 11.58
CA MET A 9 -1.00 6.51 10.45
C MET A 9 0.19 5.66 10.89
N ILE A 10 0.25 4.41 10.43
CA ILE A 10 1.36 3.50 10.74
C ILE A 10 2.07 3.12 9.45
N HIS A 11 3.40 3.04 9.49
CA HIS A 11 4.22 2.38 8.49
C HIS A 11 4.95 1.20 9.13
N ASN A 12 4.82 0.02 8.52
CA ASN A 12 5.56 -1.17 8.90
C ASN A 12 5.84 -2.02 7.66
N CYS A 13 7.06 -1.92 7.11
CA CYS A 13 7.51 -2.69 5.95
C CYS A 13 8.18 -4.02 6.30
N GLY A 14 8.11 -4.45 7.55
CA GLY A 14 8.61 -5.76 7.99
C GLY A 14 7.78 -6.92 7.48
N GLN A 15 8.40 -8.08 7.28
CA GLN A 15 7.69 -9.30 6.94
C GLN A 15 6.85 -9.78 8.14
N GLY A 16 5.63 -10.21 7.87
CA GLY A 16 4.74 -10.73 8.91
C GLY A 16 4.39 -9.70 9.99
N ALA A 17 4.19 -8.44 9.62
CA ALA A 17 3.85 -7.38 10.57
C ALA A 17 2.58 -7.72 11.39
N TYR A 18 2.60 -7.39 12.67
CA TYR A 18 1.52 -7.71 13.64
C TYR A 18 0.36 -6.70 13.53
N PHE A 19 -0.40 -6.75 12.45
CA PHE A 19 -1.49 -5.80 12.20
C PHE A 19 -2.58 -5.83 13.27
N ASP A 20 -2.94 -7.00 13.77
CA ASP A 20 -3.99 -7.13 14.78
C ASP A 20 -3.62 -6.37 16.06
N GLU A 21 -2.42 -6.57 16.61
CA GLU A 21 -1.95 -5.86 17.80
C GLU A 21 -1.78 -4.36 17.55
N GLN A 22 -1.22 -3.99 16.41
CA GLN A 22 -1.04 -2.59 16.06
C GLN A 22 -2.38 -1.88 15.85
N TYR A 23 -3.35 -2.55 15.22
CA TYR A 23 -4.70 -2.02 15.08
C TYR A 23 -5.39 -1.87 16.43
N GLU A 24 -5.40 -2.90 17.27
CA GLU A 24 -6.07 -2.88 18.56
C GLU A 24 -5.52 -1.80 19.50
N ARG A 25 -4.21 -1.61 19.53
CA ARG A 25 -3.56 -0.65 20.43
C ARG A 25 -3.55 0.78 19.89
N MET A 26 -3.39 0.96 18.60
CA MET A 26 -3.14 2.28 17.98
C MET A 26 -4.33 2.79 17.17
N LYS A 27 -5.26 1.92 16.76
CA LYS A 27 -6.44 2.23 15.93
C LYS A 27 -6.10 3.17 14.76
N PRO A 28 -5.16 2.79 13.89
CA PRO A 28 -4.77 3.65 12.77
C PRO A 28 -5.94 3.81 11.78
N VAL A 29 -5.98 4.96 11.13
CA VAL A 29 -6.88 5.19 9.99
C VAL A 29 -6.27 4.73 8.68
N LEU A 30 -4.93 4.66 8.62
CA LEU A 30 -4.17 4.20 7.47
C LEU A 30 -2.98 3.35 7.93
N PHE A 31 -2.74 2.27 7.20
CA PHE A 31 -1.58 1.40 7.39
C PHE A 31 -0.80 1.28 6.09
N SER A 32 0.47 1.71 6.09
CA SER A 32 1.41 1.57 4.99
C SER A 32 2.31 0.35 5.25
N PHE A 33 2.43 -0.54 4.24
CA PHE A 33 3.16 -1.80 4.40
C PHE A 33 3.71 -2.33 3.07
N ALA A 34 4.61 -3.33 3.15
CA ALA A 34 5.28 -3.91 1.98
C ALA A 34 4.95 -5.40 1.76
N HIS A 35 4.67 -6.14 2.82
CA HIS A 35 4.51 -7.59 2.80
C HIS A 35 3.21 -8.01 3.48
N PRO A 36 2.66 -9.20 3.14
CA PRO A 36 1.49 -9.71 3.82
C PRO A 36 1.71 -9.72 5.34
N PRO A 37 0.74 -9.22 6.12
CA PRO A 37 0.84 -9.23 7.58
C PRO A 37 0.76 -10.65 8.13
N GLN A 38 1.14 -10.81 9.39
CA GLN A 38 1.04 -12.10 10.08
C GLN A 38 -0.39 -12.64 10.01
N GLY A 39 -0.51 -13.92 9.66
CA GLY A 39 -1.81 -14.60 9.52
C GLY A 39 -2.53 -14.32 8.20
N CYS A 40 -1.86 -13.71 7.21
CA CYS A 40 -2.32 -13.61 5.83
C CYS A 40 -1.31 -14.32 4.92
N ALA A 41 -1.80 -15.18 4.03
CA ALA A 41 -0.95 -15.88 3.06
C ALA A 41 -0.48 -14.95 1.93
N ASP A 42 -1.32 -13.97 1.58
CA ASP A 42 -1.07 -13.02 0.50
C ASP A 42 -1.74 -11.66 0.74
N MET A 43 -1.60 -10.75 -0.22
CA MET A 43 -2.20 -9.41 -0.16
C MET A 43 -3.72 -9.42 -0.28
N LYS A 44 -4.29 -10.41 -0.94
CA LYS A 44 -5.75 -10.54 -1.08
C LYS A 44 -6.39 -10.83 0.28
N GLU A 45 -5.81 -11.77 1.04
CA GLU A 45 -6.26 -12.03 2.42
C GLU A 45 -6.09 -10.80 3.32
N ALA A 46 -5.01 -10.02 3.12
CA ALA A 46 -4.83 -8.77 3.86
C ALA A 46 -5.94 -7.75 3.54
N VAL A 47 -6.36 -7.63 2.28
CA VAL A 47 -7.49 -6.78 1.89
C VAL A 47 -8.79 -7.26 2.54
N GLU A 48 -9.10 -8.56 2.43
CA GLU A 48 -10.31 -9.16 3.00
C GLU A 48 -10.40 -8.96 4.52
N LYS A 49 -9.27 -9.03 5.21
CA LYS A 49 -9.23 -8.93 6.69
C LYS A 49 -9.22 -7.50 7.23
N TYR A 50 -8.65 -6.54 6.49
CA TYR A 50 -8.33 -5.22 7.05
C TYR A 50 -8.92 -4.03 6.31
N ALA A 51 -9.35 -4.16 5.05
CA ALA A 51 -9.80 -3.01 4.28
C ALA A 51 -11.10 -2.37 4.79
N ASP A 52 -11.91 -3.09 5.55
CA ASP A 52 -13.09 -2.54 6.23
C ASP A 52 -12.73 -1.72 7.49
N LYS A 53 -11.56 -1.98 8.08
CA LYS A 53 -11.10 -1.37 9.34
C LYS A 53 -10.28 -0.11 9.12
N MET A 54 -9.44 -0.09 8.07
CA MET A 54 -8.48 0.99 7.82
C MET A 54 -8.16 1.12 6.33
N ILE A 55 -7.60 2.25 5.92
CA ILE A 55 -7.08 2.45 4.57
C ILE A 55 -5.75 1.70 4.46
N LEU A 56 -5.58 0.90 3.43
CA LEU A 56 -4.34 0.20 3.11
C LEU A 56 -3.49 1.01 2.13
N MET A 57 -2.19 1.06 2.32
CA MET A 57 -1.26 1.82 1.48
C MET A 57 0.00 1.00 1.20
N GLY A 58 0.47 1.00 -0.02
CA GLY A 58 1.66 0.26 -0.46
C GLY A 58 1.29 -0.49 -1.74
N THR A 59 1.86 -1.56 -2.09
CA THR A 59 2.84 -2.47 -1.48
C THR A 59 3.98 -2.78 -2.45
N ILE A 60 4.15 -1.91 -3.50
CA ILE A 60 5.15 -2.16 -4.54
C ILE A 60 6.55 -2.06 -3.92
N ASP A 61 7.34 -3.12 -4.06
CA ASP A 61 8.70 -3.17 -3.52
C ASP A 61 9.57 -2.05 -4.13
N PRO A 62 10.15 -1.15 -3.30
CA PRO A 62 11.04 -0.11 -3.80
C PRO A 62 12.25 -0.63 -4.58
N GLY A 63 12.82 -1.76 -4.16
CA GLY A 63 13.98 -2.37 -4.81
C GLY A 63 13.68 -2.81 -6.24
N TRP A 64 12.45 -3.18 -6.52
CA TRP A 64 12.01 -3.59 -7.85
C TRP A 64 12.15 -2.46 -8.90
N PHE A 65 12.02 -1.19 -8.49
CA PHE A 65 12.15 -0.04 -9.40
C PHE A 65 13.55 0.10 -10.02
N MET A 66 14.57 -0.50 -9.41
CA MET A 66 15.92 -0.48 -9.98
C MET A 66 16.02 -1.20 -11.33
N THR A 67 15.10 -2.10 -11.63
CA THR A 67 15.05 -2.88 -12.88
C THR A 67 13.76 -2.68 -13.67
N ALA A 68 12.87 -1.83 -13.18
CA ALA A 68 11.57 -1.57 -13.81
C ALA A 68 11.70 -0.81 -15.13
N THR A 69 10.75 -1.03 -16.01
CA THR A 69 10.48 -0.21 -17.19
C THR A 69 9.08 0.39 -17.09
N PRO A 70 8.73 1.39 -17.91
CA PRO A 70 7.37 1.92 -17.93
C PRO A 70 6.29 0.85 -18.17
N GLU A 71 6.59 -0.14 -19.01
CA GLU A 71 5.67 -1.23 -19.35
C GLU A 71 5.50 -2.20 -18.19
N THR A 72 6.60 -2.58 -17.51
CA THR A 72 6.55 -3.47 -16.35
C THR A 72 5.90 -2.77 -15.15
N LEU A 73 6.12 -1.45 -14.99
CA LEU A 73 5.42 -0.66 -13.98
C LEU A 73 3.91 -0.64 -14.23
N LYS A 74 3.50 -0.45 -15.49
CA LYS A 74 2.08 -0.50 -15.83
C LYS A 74 1.44 -1.81 -15.40
N ALA A 75 2.02 -2.94 -15.77
CA ALA A 75 1.51 -4.27 -15.40
C ALA A 75 1.46 -4.43 -13.87
N ARG A 76 2.51 -4.01 -13.16
CA ARG A 76 2.57 -4.12 -11.69
C ARG A 76 1.51 -3.26 -11.00
N VAL A 77 1.26 -2.05 -11.48
CA VAL A 77 0.20 -1.17 -10.93
C VAL A 77 -1.19 -1.75 -11.23
N GLU A 78 -1.41 -2.33 -12.41
CA GLU A 78 -2.67 -2.99 -12.75
C GLU A 78 -2.94 -4.18 -11.82
N GLU A 79 -1.93 -4.98 -11.48
CA GLU A 79 -2.02 -6.07 -10.49
C GLU A 79 -2.40 -5.53 -9.08
N GLU A 80 -1.72 -4.48 -8.61
CA GLU A 80 -2.05 -3.83 -7.33
C GLU A 80 -3.49 -3.33 -7.30
N LEU A 81 -3.90 -2.62 -8.33
CA LEU A 81 -5.25 -2.08 -8.43
C LEU A 81 -6.32 -3.18 -8.55
N ALA A 82 -6.01 -4.32 -9.17
CA ALA A 82 -6.90 -5.47 -9.21
C ALA A 82 -7.13 -6.08 -7.84
N VAL A 83 -6.10 -6.13 -6.98
CA VAL A 83 -6.18 -6.68 -5.62
C VAL A 83 -6.84 -5.70 -4.65
N PHE A 84 -6.37 -4.46 -4.61
CA PHE A 84 -6.75 -3.48 -3.58
C PHE A 84 -7.92 -2.57 -3.99
N GLY A 85 -8.05 -2.28 -5.29
CA GLY A 85 -9.04 -1.34 -5.81
C GLY A 85 -10.49 -1.64 -5.44
N PRO A 86 -10.94 -2.91 -5.46
CA PRO A 86 -12.32 -3.25 -5.08
C PRO A 86 -12.71 -2.81 -3.66
N SER A 87 -11.75 -2.68 -2.75
CA SER A 87 -11.99 -2.20 -1.39
C SER A 87 -12.43 -0.73 -1.34
N LYS A 88 -12.10 0.07 -2.36
CA LYS A 88 -12.27 1.54 -2.39
C LYS A 88 -11.57 2.28 -1.24
N ARG A 89 -10.67 1.61 -0.53
CA ARG A 89 -9.93 2.10 0.65
C ARG A 89 -8.45 1.78 0.52
N TYR A 90 -7.89 2.18 -0.63
CA TYR A 90 -6.49 1.92 -0.95
C TYR A 90 -5.79 3.18 -1.45
N VAL A 91 -4.55 3.36 -1.06
CA VAL A 91 -3.62 4.37 -1.59
C VAL A 91 -2.49 3.66 -2.31
N LEU A 92 -2.45 3.80 -3.64
CA LEU A 92 -1.35 3.27 -4.46
C LEU A 92 -0.04 3.93 -4.05
N SER A 93 0.92 3.12 -3.62
CA SER A 93 2.23 3.59 -3.17
C SER A 93 3.27 2.47 -3.25
N THR A 94 4.53 2.85 -3.05
CA THR A 94 5.58 1.89 -2.72
C THR A 94 5.37 1.33 -1.31
N GLY A 95 5.83 0.12 -1.08
CA GLY A 95 5.73 -0.54 0.23
C GLY A 95 6.72 0.01 1.28
N CYS A 96 7.67 0.82 0.84
CA CYS A 96 8.62 1.55 1.68
C CYS A 96 9.13 2.77 0.90
N GLU A 97 10.24 3.37 1.34
CA GLU A 97 10.81 4.56 0.74
C GLU A 97 11.26 4.33 -0.71
N TYR A 98 10.82 5.22 -1.62
CA TYR A 98 11.22 5.18 -3.03
C TYR A 98 12.72 5.47 -3.17
N PRO A 99 13.47 4.75 -4.04
CA PRO A 99 14.90 4.94 -4.18
C PRO A 99 15.29 6.36 -4.60
N ALA A 100 16.05 7.05 -3.76
CA ALA A 100 16.46 8.44 -3.99
C ALA A 100 17.37 8.64 -5.21
N CYS A 101 17.96 7.55 -5.73
CA CYS A 101 18.81 7.57 -6.94
C CYS A 101 18.00 7.55 -8.24
N LEU A 102 16.70 7.31 -8.20
CA LEU A 102 15.84 7.31 -9.37
C LEU A 102 15.11 8.65 -9.53
N ASP A 103 14.77 9.00 -10.78
CA ASP A 103 13.96 10.18 -11.05
C ASP A 103 12.47 9.98 -10.72
N PHE A 104 11.66 10.98 -10.98
CA PHE A 104 10.22 10.96 -10.69
C PHE A 104 9.33 10.42 -11.83
N ALA A 105 9.90 9.81 -12.87
CA ALA A 105 9.12 9.30 -14.01
C ALA A 105 8.15 8.20 -13.56
N PHE A 106 8.62 7.22 -12.78
CA PHE A 106 7.77 6.15 -12.25
C PHE A 106 6.71 6.65 -11.27
N PRO A 107 7.02 7.46 -10.24
CA PRO A 107 5.99 8.06 -9.40
C PRO A 107 4.92 8.84 -10.16
N ARG A 108 5.29 9.59 -11.20
CA ARG A 108 4.32 10.29 -12.07
C ARG A 108 3.42 9.31 -12.80
N GLN A 109 3.98 8.27 -13.41
CA GLN A 109 3.20 7.23 -14.08
C GLN A 109 2.22 6.55 -13.10
N MET A 110 2.64 6.23 -11.88
CA MET A 110 1.77 5.66 -10.85
C MET A 110 0.60 6.59 -10.52
N VAL A 111 0.87 7.89 -10.34
CA VAL A 111 -0.17 8.91 -10.07
C VAL A 111 -1.17 9.00 -11.22
N ASP A 112 -0.68 9.02 -12.46
CA ASP A 112 -1.55 9.12 -13.64
C ASP A 112 -2.43 7.86 -13.78
N MET A 113 -1.90 6.69 -13.53
CA MET A 113 -2.65 5.44 -13.53
C MET A 113 -3.69 5.39 -12.39
N ALA A 114 -3.31 5.84 -11.18
CA ALA A 114 -4.25 5.91 -10.05
C ALA A 114 -5.42 6.86 -10.34
N LYS A 115 -5.16 8.01 -10.96
CA LYS A 115 -6.21 8.97 -11.37
C LYS A 115 -7.11 8.42 -12.48
N ALA A 116 -6.56 7.62 -13.38
CA ALA A 116 -7.33 7.00 -14.46
C ALA A 116 -8.14 5.78 -14.01
N TYR A 117 -7.84 5.24 -12.83
CA TYR A 117 -8.53 4.06 -12.31
C TYR A 117 -9.98 4.38 -11.96
N THR A 118 -10.91 3.62 -12.55
CA THR A 118 -12.34 3.73 -12.26
C THR A 118 -12.74 2.59 -11.33
N TYR A 119 -13.19 2.92 -10.14
CA TYR A 119 -13.74 1.95 -9.19
C TYR A 119 -15.03 1.35 -9.75
N LYS A 120 -15.03 0.05 -9.90
CA LYS A 120 -16.19 -0.73 -10.34
C LYS A 120 -17.14 -1.02 -9.18
#